data_58b19bea8b4c3623e76b7b0c906778b1
#
_entry.id   58b19bea8b4c3623e76b7b0c906778b1
#
_cell.length_a   1.000
_cell.length_b   1.000
_cell.length_c   1.000
_cell.angle_alpha   90.00
_cell.angle_beta   90.00
_cell.angle_gamma   90.00
#
_symmetry.space_group_name_H-M   'P 1'
#
loop_
_entity.id
_entity.type
_entity.pdbx_description
1 polymer ?
#
loop_
_entity_poly.entity_id
_entity_poly.type
_entity_poly.pdbx_seq_one_letter_code
_entity_poly.pdbx_strand_id
1 'polypeptide(L)'
;MATPSQQLMTPDEMKERITPEILETSARQFQRQLITMPIETLREETLKYITLVPGVRNSVTFGELQGDAQLGPWSRERKEDADYKIVGRTLQVYPGNCTYDFDPMEVFNSIYGHHIINGDNPSVMQLAREILAVFAAAIGGHLNDHIWNAVRNVSGTKTVDLFDGFDTIINKEIVAGNISKTKGNLFEFSEAIDRTNAVDSLKEFYVSANKHLKGIPTFMYLDPEIYRMYLDDHQARNGSLPYNTNYEKLTLEGSNGKCTFAPLSNLAGSGTIKISTKNNFLLGTDINNQESQARVKEYKPWVFTFLFAGVYGAQVRTLSKERFHVGKLKSSL
;
A
#
# COMPACT_ATOMS: atom_id res chain seq x y z
N MET A 1 -21.07 18.96 50.08
CA MET A 1 -20.59 19.71 48.93
C MET A 1 -21.12 19.00 47.71
N ALA A 2 -22.09 19.61 47.02
CA ALA A 2 -22.71 19.04 45.84
C ALA A 2 -21.72 19.16 44.65
N THR A 3 -21.42 18.06 43.98
CA THR A 3 -20.70 18.02 42.71
C THR A 3 -21.46 18.86 41.68
N PRO A 4 -20.81 19.76 40.94
CA PRO A 4 -21.51 20.51 39.90
C PRO A 4 -21.99 19.50 38.84
N SER A 5 -23.30 19.48 38.63
CA SER A 5 -23.95 18.77 37.53
C SER A 5 -23.34 19.27 36.23
N GLN A 6 -22.63 18.39 35.51
CA GLN A 6 -22.19 18.63 34.14
C GLN A 6 -23.48 18.86 33.32
N GLN A 7 -23.75 20.10 33.00
CA GLN A 7 -24.80 20.47 32.08
C GLN A 7 -24.37 19.98 30.68
N LEU A 8 -25.13 19.03 30.13
CA LEU A 8 -25.03 18.63 28.73
C LEU A 8 -25.24 19.88 27.88
N MET A 9 -24.27 20.20 27.02
CA MET A 9 -24.38 21.30 26.08
C MET A 9 -25.55 21.07 25.14
N THR A 10 -26.35 22.09 24.94
CA THR A 10 -27.42 22.06 23.94
C THR A 10 -26.83 22.15 22.53
N PRO A 11 -27.53 21.62 21.51
CA PRO A 11 -27.07 21.74 20.11
C PRO A 11 -26.80 23.19 19.68
N ASP A 12 -27.50 24.16 20.25
CA ASP A 12 -27.31 25.58 19.92
C ASP A 12 -26.08 26.20 20.59
N GLU A 13 -25.73 25.81 21.81
CA GLU A 13 -24.44 26.18 22.44
C GLU A 13 -23.24 25.62 21.72
N MET A 14 -23.41 24.50 21.03
CA MET A 14 -22.36 23.88 20.22
C MET A 14 -22.19 24.57 18.87
N LYS A 15 -23.28 25.06 18.26
CA LYS A 15 -23.23 25.89 17.04
C LYS A 15 -22.42 27.17 17.24
N GLU A 16 -22.51 27.78 18.41
CA GLU A 16 -21.70 28.96 18.76
C GLU A 16 -20.21 28.63 18.96
N ARG A 17 -19.86 27.37 19.26
CA ARG A 17 -18.48 26.97 19.58
C ARG A 17 -17.69 26.40 18.40
N ILE A 18 -18.34 25.77 17.41
CA ILE A 18 -17.68 25.30 16.20
C ILE A 18 -17.76 26.39 15.13
N THR A 19 -16.88 27.37 15.24
CA THR A 19 -16.77 28.43 14.25
C THR A 19 -15.80 28.04 13.11
N PRO A 20 -15.94 28.65 11.91
CA PRO A 20 -14.99 28.46 10.80
C PRO A 20 -13.56 28.68 11.23
N GLU A 21 -13.32 29.67 12.07
CA GLU A 21 -11.98 30.04 12.57
C GLU A 21 -11.35 28.93 13.42
N ILE A 22 -12.15 28.20 14.21
CA ILE A 22 -11.69 27.10 15.05
C ILE A 22 -11.32 25.90 14.17
N LEU A 23 -12.13 25.57 13.16
CA LEU A 23 -11.83 24.49 12.21
C LEU A 23 -10.60 24.82 11.37
N GLU A 24 -10.47 26.07 10.89
CA GLU A 24 -9.28 26.51 10.15
C GLU A 24 -8.03 26.49 11.04
N THR A 25 -8.13 26.97 12.28
CA THR A 25 -7.03 26.95 13.25
C THR A 25 -6.64 25.52 13.61
N SER A 26 -7.62 24.65 13.84
CA SER A 26 -7.39 23.23 14.09
C SER A 26 -6.72 22.55 12.89
N ALA A 27 -7.19 22.79 11.66
CA ALA A 27 -6.57 22.27 10.46
C ALA A 27 -5.11 22.72 10.30
N ARG A 28 -4.81 24.00 10.60
CA ARG A 28 -3.44 24.52 10.58
C ARG A 28 -2.57 23.90 11.67
N GLN A 29 -3.08 23.80 12.90
CA GLN A 29 -2.35 23.26 14.04
C GLN A 29 -2.02 21.77 13.86
N PHE A 30 -2.95 20.99 13.34
CA PHE A 30 -2.82 19.54 13.13
C PHE A 30 -2.46 19.17 11.68
N GLN A 31 -2.15 20.14 10.84
CA GLN A 31 -1.87 19.93 9.40
C GLN A 31 -0.87 18.82 9.14
N ARG A 32 0.23 18.79 9.87
CA ARG A 32 1.25 17.75 9.72
C ARG A 32 0.68 16.36 10.00
N GLN A 33 -0.11 16.23 11.03
CA GLN A 33 -0.73 14.96 11.39
C GLN A 33 -1.76 14.52 10.35
N LEU A 34 -2.61 15.43 9.87
CA LEU A 34 -3.62 15.16 8.85
C LEU A 34 -2.99 14.69 7.52
N ILE A 35 -1.84 15.25 7.16
CA ILE A 35 -1.10 14.85 5.94
C ILE A 35 -0.43 13.49 6.11
N THR A 36 0.02 13.13 7.32
CA THR A 36 0.66 11.83 7.56
C THR A 36 -0.33 10.69 7.76
N MET A 37 -1.56 10.98 8.17
CA MET A 37 -2.59 9.97 8.43
C MET A 37 -2.87 9.01 7.25
N PRO A 38 -3.02 9.44 6.00
CA PRO A 38 -3.20 8.52 4.88
C PRO A 38 -2.06 7.50 4.75
N ILE A 39 -0.85 7.90 5.11
CA ILE A 39 0.33 7.03 5.06
C ILE A 39 0.39 6.12 6.29
N GLU A 40 -0.06 6.58 7.44
CA GLU A 40 -0.17 5.74 8.64
C GLU A 40 -1.17 4.61 8.42
N THR A 41 -2.30 4.87 7.78
CA THR A 41 -3.26 3.84 7.37
C THR A 41 -2.61 2.79 6.47
N LEU A 42 -1.80 3.21 5.49
CA LEU A 42 -1.02 2.30 4.65
C LEU A 42 0.05 1.51 5.43
N ARG A 43 0.59 2.07 6.52
CA ARG A 43 1.62 1.40 7.36
C ARG A 43 1.08 0.18 8.09
N GLU A 44 -0.18 0.16 8.42
CA GLU A 44 -0.77 -0.95 9.17
C GLU A 44 -0.76 -2.24 8.37
N GLU A 45 -0.90 -2.18 7.06
CA GLU A 45 -0.95 -3.36 6.20
C GLU A 45 0.17 -3.35 5.14
N THR A 46 0.09 -2.47 4.17
CA THR A 46 0.87 -2.54 2.93
C THR A 46 2.33 -2.12 3.11
N LEU A 47 2.61 -1.05 3.88
CA LEU A 47 3.99 -0.55 4.05
C LEU A 47 4.90 -1.47 4.88
N LYS A 48 4.37 -2.54 5.47
CA LYS A 48 5.21 -3.62 6.01
C LYS A 48 6.02 -4.32 4.92
N TYR A 49 5.45 -4.40 3.72
CA TYR A 49 5.94 -5.20 2.60
C TYR A 49 6.47 -4.39 1.43
N ILE A 50 6.20 -3.09 1.35
CA ILE A 50 6.69 -2.17 0.32
C ILE A 50 7.53 -1.05 0.92
N THR A 51 8.26 -0.31 0.07
CA THR A 51 9.12 0.79 0.49
C THR A 51 8.50 2.14 0.13
N LEU A 52 8.36 3.00 1.13
CA LEU A 52 7.95 4.38 0.94
C LEU A 52 9.18 5.23 0.55
N VAL A 53 9.03 6.05 -0.49
CA VAL A 53 10.05 7.02 -0.94
C VAL A 53 9.48 8.42 -0.73
N PRO A 54 9.85 9.09 0.38
CA PRO A 54 9.36 10.43 0.68
C PRO A 54 10.11 11.49 -0.13
N GLY A 55 9.48 12.67 -0.31
CA GLY A 55 10.12 13.84 -0.93
C GLY A 55 10.20 13.80 -2.46
N VAL A 56 9.42 12.95 -3.11
CA VAL A 56 9.33 12.92 -4.57
C VAL A 56 8.27 13.90 -5.04
N ARG A 57 8.70 14.99 -5.71
CA ARG A 57 7.78 16.04 -6.20
C ARG A 57 7.21 15.79 -7.58
N ASN A 58 8.00 15.20 -8.46
CA ASN A 58 7.61 14.90 -9.83
C ASN A 58 8.05 13.49 -10.23
N SER A 59 9.35 13.27 -10.31
CA SER A 59 9.91 11.97 -10.67
C SER A 59 11.30 11.75 -10.08
N VAL A 60 11.61 10.48 -9.80
CA VAL A 60 12.95 10.04 -9.41
C VAL A 60 13.31 8.80 -10.22
N THR A 61 14.48 8.82 -10.83
CA THR A 61 14.97 7.67 -11.61
C THR A 61 15.90 6.83 -10.75
N PHE A 62 15.56 5.57 -10.61
CA PHE A 62 16.41 4.56 -9.96
C PHE A 62 17.21 3.84 -11.02
N GLY A 63 18.51 4.03 -11.04
CA GLY A 63 19.43 3.30 -11.90
C GLY A 63 19.83 1.97 -11.27
N GLU A 64 19.80 0.89 -12.04
CA GLU A 64 20.40 -0.37 -11.69
C GLU A 64 21.59 -0.62 -12.63
N LEU A 65 22.78 -0.73 -12.06
CA LEU A 65 23.96 -1.12 -12.80
C LEU A 65 23.99 -2.65 -12.90
N GLN A 66 23.84 -3.17 -14.09
CA GLN A 66 24.00 -4.58 -14.40
C GLN A 66 25.34 -4.74 -15.10
N GLY A 67 26.25 -5.53 -14.54
CA GLY A 67 27.54 -5.82 -15.11
C GLY A 67 27.86 -7.30 -14.97
N ASP A 68 28.46 -7.88 -15.99
CA ASP A 68 28.96 -9.25 -15.97
C ASP A 68 30.49 -9.18 -15.99
N ALA A 69 31.10 -9.22 -14.79
CA ALA A 69 32.54 -9.28 -14.62
C ALA A 69 32.91 -10.61 -13.96
N GLN A 70 33.76 -11.39 -14.60
CA GLN A 70 34.17 -12.71 -14.13
C GLN A 70 35.63 -12.68 -13.72
N LEU A 71 35.95 -13.29 -12.58
CA LEU A 71 37.30 -13.57 -12.16
C LEU A 71 37.74 -14.91 -12.75
N GLY A 72 38.76 -14.92 -13.56
CA GLY A 72 39.35 -16.15 -14.02
C GLY A 72 40.76 -16.36 -13.47
N PRO A 73 41.43 -17.51 -13.79
CA PRO A 73 42.80 -17.78 -13.41
C PRO A 73 43.72 -16.65 -13.83
N TRP A 74 44.73 -16.37 -13.01
CA TRP A 74 45.65 -15.25 -13.26
C TRP A 74 46.36 -15.42 -14.63
N SER A 75 46.29 -14.37 -15.45
CA SER A 75 47.00 -14.27 -16.73
C SER A 75 47.46 -12.83 -16.93
N ARG A 76 48.69 -12.67 -17.43
CA ARG A 76 49.28 -11.33 -17.67
C ARG A 76 48.60 -10.57 -18.83
N GLU A 77 47.99 -11.31 -19.77
CA GLU A 77 47.39 -10.75 -21.00
C GLU A 77 45.87 -10.72 -21.00
N ARG A 78 45.25 -11.10 -19.89
CA ARG A 78 43.79 -11.18 -19.82
C ARG A 78 43.19 -9.78 -19.81
N LYS A 79 42.47 -9.47 -20.86
CA LYS A 79 41.51 -8.35 -20.91
C LYS A 79 40.10 -8.93 -20.98
N GLU A 80 39.25 -8.57 -20.06
CA GLU A 80 37.83 -8.86 -20.17
C GLU A 80 37.13 -7.57 -20.57
N ASP A 81 36.32 -7.64 -21.62
CA ASP A 81 35.36 -6.55 -21.91
C ASP A 81 34.21 -6.70 -20.91
N ALA A 82 34.26 -5.94 -19.85
CA ALA A 82 33.17 -5.84 -18.90
C ALA A 82 32.01 -5.11 -19.60
N ASP A 83 30.99 -5.86 -20.01
CA ASP A 83 29.76 -5.27 -20.50
C ASP A 83 28.95 -4.80 -19.30
N TYR A 84 28.72 -3.50 -19.21
CA TYR A 84 27.85 -2.95 -18.19
C TYR A 84 26.68 -2.20 -18.83
N LYS A 85 25.51 -2.46 -18.29
CA LYS A 85 24.28 -1.79 -18.72
C LYS A 85 23.63 -1.07 -17.56
N ILE A 86 23.32 0.20 -17.76
CA ILE A 86 22.53 0.94 -16.80
C ILE A 86 21.07 0.85 -17.22
N VAL A 87 20.26 0.18 -16.41
CA VAL A 87 18.81 0.12 -16.59
C VAL A 87 18.18 1.02 -15.56
N GLY A 88 17.56 2.11 -16.01
CA GLY A 88 16.85 3.05 -15.15
C GLY A 88 15.34 2.84 -15.24
N ARG A 89 14.67 2.90 -14.08
CA ARG A 89 13.21 2.97 -14.00
C ARG A 89 12.83 4.22 -13.24
N THR A 90 11.88 4.97 -13.81
CA THR A 90 11.45 6.25 -13.25
C THR A 90 10.18 6.06 -12.44
N LEU A 91 10.28 6.38 -11.16
CA LEU A 91 9.11 6.55 -10.29
C LEU A 91 8.54 7.94 -10.56
N GLN A 92 7.39 7.99 -11.18
CA GLN A 92 6.65 9.22 -11.42
C GLN A 92 5.50 9.32 -10.43
N VAL A 93 5.34 10.49 -9.83
CA VAL A 93 4.26 10.80 -8.91
C VAL A 93 3.31 11.83 -9.51
N TYR A 94 2.06 11.77 -9.11
CA TYR A 94 1.00 12.61 -9.64
C TYR A 94 0.26 13.32 -8.53
N PRO A 95 -0.05 14.61 -8.70
CA PRO A 95 -0.86 15.34 -7.74
C PRO A 95 -2.31 14.89 -7.82
N GLY A 96 -2.88 14.60 -6.68
CA GLY A 96 -4.30 14.37 -6.48
C GLY A 96 -4.86 15.36 -5.49
N ASN A 97 -6.11 15.73 -5.63
CA ASN A 97 -6.83 16.57 -4.71
C ASN A 97 -8.17 15.94 -4.35
N CYS A 98 -8.61 16.26 -3.16
CA CYS A 98 -9.90 15.85 -2.64
C CYS A 98 -10.56 17.05 -2.00
N THR A 99 -11.82 17.24 -2.32
CA THR A 99 -12.64 18.34 -1.79
C THR A 99 -13.92 17.75 -1.24
N TYR A 100 -14.16 17.89 0.06
CA TYR A 100 -15.37 17.44 0.73
C TYR A 100 -16.08 18.59 1.38
N ASP A 101 -17.35 18.74 1.04
CA ASP A 101 -18.25 19.63 1.75
C ASP A 101 -18.91 18.85 2.88
N PHE A 102 -18.93 19.41 4.08
CA PHE A 102 -19.57 18.81 5.24
C PHE A 102 -20.24 19.84 6.11
N ASP A 103 -21.34 19.43 6.75
CA ASP A 103 -21.98 20.17 7.83
C ASP A 103 -21.41 19.66 9.16
N PRO A 104 -20.71 20.49 9.94
CA PRO A 104 -20.19 20.10 11.24
C PRO A 104 -21.27 19.55 12.19
N MET A 105 -22.53 20.00 12.02
CA MET A 105 -23.64 19.56 12.87
C MET A 105 -24.10 18.14 12.56
N GLU A 106 -24.10 17.73 11.27
CA GLU A 106 -24.41 16.35 10.90
C GLU A 106 -23.34 15.38 11.42
N VAL A 107 -22.07 15.74 11.26
CA VAL A 107 -20.94 14.94 11.76
C VAL A 107 -20.99 14.88 13.29
N PHE A 108 -21.28 15.99 13.94
CA PHE A 108 -21.40 16.08 15.37
C PHE A 108 -22.52 15.18 15.91
N ASN A 109 -23.70 15.25 15.34
CA ASN A 109 -24.85 14.44 15.78
C ASN A 109 -24.61 12.93 15.55
N SER A 110 -23.84 12.53 14.54
CA SER A 110 -23.59 11.12 14.23
C SER A 110 -22.51 10.49 15.12
N ILE A 111 -21.41 11.21 15.37
CA ILE A 111 -20.22 10.65 16.05
C ILE A 111 -20.25 10.95 17.55
N TYR A 112 -20.71 12.12 17.94
CA TYR A 112 -20.58 12.63 19.31
C TYR A 112 -21.77 12.42 20.22
N GLY A 113 -22.92 12.06 19.71
CA GLY A 113 -24.00 11.54 20.55
C GLY A 113 -23.54 10.39 21.45
N HIS A 114 -22.55 9.61 21.02
CA HIS A 114 -21.96 8.51 21.79
C HIS A 114 -20.96 8.97 22.86
N HIS A 115 -20.10 9.95 22.59
CA HIS A 115 -19.12 10.46 23.56
C HIS A 115 -19.74 11.27 24.68
N ILE A 116 -20.79 12.03 24.42
CA ILE A 116 -21.55 12.79 25.42
C ILE A 116 -22.22 11.84 26.43
N ILE A 117 -22.71 10.68 25.98
CA ILE A 117 -23.30 9.66 26.84
C ILE A 117 -22.27 9.09 27.83
N ASN A 118 -21.00 9.04 27.48
CA ASN A 118 -19.93 8.51 28.33
C ASN A 118 -19.30 9.54 29.29
N GLY A 119 -19.81 10.79 29.30
CA GLY A 119 -19.35 11.82 30.25
C GLY A 119 -18.02 12.49 29.89
N ASP A 120 -17.45 12.19 28.74
CA ASP A 120 -16.26 12.87 28.20
C ASP A 120 -16.67 14.23 27.62
N ASN A 121 -15.97 15.28 28.02
CA ASN A 121 -16.17 16.63 27.50
C ASN A 121 -14.95 17.08 26.70
N PRO A 122 -14.78 16.60 25.44
CA PRO A 122 -13.64 16.95 24.63
C PRO A 122 -13.67 18.45 24.30
N SER A 123 -12.49 19.07 24.22
CA SER A 123 -12.40 20.45 23.76
C SER A 123 -12.87 20.56 22.30
N VAL A 124 -13.44 21.70 21.90
CA VAL A 124 -13.91 21.95 20.53
C VAL A 124 -12.79 21.75 19.51
N MET A 125 -11.55 22.05 19.88
CA MET A 125 -10.36 21.86 19.06
C MET A 125 -10.05 20.36 18.81
N GLN A 126 -10.21 19.51 19.84
CA GLN A 126 -10.05 18.05 19.69
C GLN A 126 -11.13 17.47 18.78
N LEU A 127 -12.35 17.98 18.90
CA LEU A 127 -13.48 17.63 18.08
C LEU A 127 -13.21 17.90 16.59
N ALA A 128 -12.81 19.12 16.28
CA ALA A 128 -12.46 19.52 14.92
C ALA A 128 -11.34 18.64 14.33
N ARG A 129 -10.33 18.30 15.14
CA ARG A 129 -9.24 17.40 14.75
C ARG A 129 -9.75 16.00 14.40
N GLU A 130 -10.67 15.45 15.20
CA GLU A 130 -11.19 14.10 14.96
C GLU A 130 -12.02 14.02 13.68
N ILE A 131 -12.85 15.04 13.39
CA ILE A 131 -13.59 15.14 12.14
C ILE A 131 -12.61 15.12 10.93
N LEU A 132 -11.58 15.95 10.98
CA LEU A 132 -10.60 16.03 9.91
C LEU A 132 -9.79 14.74 9.79
N ALA A 133 -9.51 14.06 10.91
CA ALA A 133 -8.81 12.79 10.95
C ALA A 133 -9.60 11.67 10.24
N VAL A 134 -10.93 11.64 10.39
CA VAL A 134 -11.78 10.67 9.68
C VAL A 134 -11.65 10.83 8.16
N PHE A 135 -11.67 12.05 7.64
CA PHE A 135 -11.48 12.28 6.19
C PHE A 135 -10.09 11.89 5.71
N ALA A 136 -9.05 12.22 6.48
CA ALA A 136 -7.68 11.86 6.15
C ALA A 136 -7.47 10.34 6.17
N ALA A 137 -8.05 9.63 7.14
CA ALA A 137 -8.00 8.18 7.22
C ALA A 137 -8.75 7.51 6.06
N ALA A 138 -9.90 8.05 5.65
CA ALA A 138 -10.65 7.56 4.50
C ALA A 138 -9.85 7.67 3.19
N ILE A 139 -9.11 8.78 2.98
CA ILE A 139 -8.19 8.93 1.84
C ILE A 139 -7.11 7.85 1.88
N GLY A 140 -6.56 7.56 3.06
CA GLY A 140 -5.58 6.50 3.26
C GLY A 140 -6.14 5.11 2.96
N GLY A 141 -7.36 4.82 3.38
CA GLY A 141 -8.08 3.58 3.07
C GLY A 141 -8.21 3.38 1.56
N HIS A 142 -8.73 4.38 0.84
CA HIS A 142 -8.83 4.30 -0.63
C HIS A 142 -7.49 4.17 -1.34
N LEU A 143 -6.42 4.81 -0.84
CA LEU A 143 -5.08 4.62 -1.38
C LEU A 143 -4.60 3.18 -1.15
N ASN A 144 -4.84 2.61 0.04
CA ASN A 144 -4.49 1.23 0.33
C ASN A 144 -5.23 0.25 -0.57
N ASP A 145 -6.55 0.44 -0.75
CA ASP A 145 -7.38 -0.44 -1.59
C ASP A 145 -6.95 -0.46 -3.06
N HIS A 146 -6.42 0.66 -3.56
CA HIS A 146 -6.12 0.81 -4.98
C HIS A 146 -4.63 0.80 -5.33
N ILE A 147 -3.72 0.64 -4.37
CA ILE A 147 -2.27 0.69 -4.61
C ILE A 147 -1.78 -0.36 -5.63
N TRP A 148 -2.50 -1.49 -5.77
CA TRP A 148 -2.16 -2.54 -6.73
C TRP A 148 -2.89 -2.39 -8.05
N ASN A 149 -4.19 -2.11 -8.02
CA ASN A 149 -5.08 -2.19 -9.19
C ASN A 149 -5.38 -0.84 -9.85
N ALA A 150 -4.87 0.27 -9.33
CA ALA A 150 -5.09 1.59 -9.90
C ALA A 150 -4.62 1.68 -11.37
N VAL A 151 -5.37 2.41 -12.18
CA VAL A 151 -5.06 2.69 -13.59
C VAL A 151 -5.20 4.19 -13.82
N ARG A 152 -4.08 4.84 -14.16
CA ARG A 152 -4.09 6.29 -14.35
C ARG A 152 -5.07 6.72 -15.44
N ASN A 153 -5.98 7.58 -15.04
CA ASN A 153 -6.91 8.25 -15.94
C ASN A 153 -7.00 9.75 -15.60
N VAL A 154 -6.53 10.60 -16.49
CA VAL A 154 -6.48 12.06 -16.27
C VAL A 154 -7.87 12.67 -16.10
N SER A 155 -8.88 12.07 -16.72
CA SER A 155 -10.29 12.52 -16.63
C SER A 155 -11.07 11.84 -15.51
N GLY A 156 -10.42 10.95 -14.74
CA GLY A 156 -11.04 10.25 -13.63
C GLY A 156 -11.22 11.13 -12.40
N THR A 157 -12.09 10.70 -11.50
CA THR A 157 -12.46 11.45 -10.29
C THR A 157 -12.22 10.66 -9.00
N LYS A 158 -11.72 9.43 -9.11
CA LYS A 158 -11.53 8.52 -7.99
C LYS A 158 -10.06 8.25 -7.73
N THR A 159 -9.75 7.74 -6.55
CA THR A 159 -8.38 7.35 -6.17
C THR A 159 -7.78 6.29 -7.10
N VAL A 160 -8.60 5.40 -7.64
CA VAL A 160 -8.19 4.40 -8.64
C VAL A 160 -7.63 5.00 -9.94
N ASP A 161 -8.00 6.24 -10.25
CA ASP A 161 -7.59 6.95 -11.47
C ASP A 161 -6.30 7.78 -11.29
N LEU A 162 -5.75 7.84 -10.07
CA LEU A 162 -4.69 8.79 -9.72
C LEU A 162 -3.32 8.42 -10.31
N PHE A 163 -2.93 7.15 -10.22
CA PHE A 163 -1.65 6.65 -10.71
C PHE A 163 -1.79 5.20 -11.19
N ASP A 164 -0.77 4.65 -11.83
CA ASP A 164 -0.74 3.22 -12.15
C ASP A 164 -0.29 2.41 -10.93
N GLY A 165 -1.13 1.49 -10.49
CA GLY A 165 -0.81 0.54 -9.41
C GLY A 165 0.21 -0.51 -9.85
N PHE A 166 0.75 -1.26 -8.89
CA PHE A 166 1.80 -2.24 -9.18
C PHE A 166 1.35 -3.33 -10.16
N ASP A 167 0.13 -3.85 -10.04
CA ASP A 167 -0.38 -4.88 -10.96
C ASP A 167 -0.59 -4.32 -12.36
N THR A 168 -1.05 -3.09 -12.45
CA THR A 168 -1.19 -2.38 -13.73
C THR A 168 0.17 -2.20 -14.40
N ILE A 169 1.20 -1.81 -13.65
CA ILE A 169 2.58 -1.70 -14.16
C ILE A 169 3.10 -3.07 -14.61
N ILE A 170 2.93 -4.11 -13.79
CA ILE A 170 3.34 -5.47 -14.11
C ILE A 170 2.67 -5.96 -15.40
N ASN A 171 1.36 -5.76 -15.54
CA ASN A 171 0.62 -6.14 -16.74
C ASN A 171 1.10 -5.39 -17.98
N LYS A 172 1.38 -4.09 -17.88
CA LYS A 172 1.98 -3.30 -18.98
C LYS A 172 3.36 -3.86 -19.37
N GLU A 173 4.17 -4.26 -18.39
CA GLU A 173 5.50 -4.83 -18.63
C GLU A 173 5.44 -6.26 -19.19
N ILE A 174 4.42 -7.05 -18.88
CA ILE A 174 4.15 -8.34 -19.52
C ILE A 174 3.81 -8.12 -20.99
N VAL A 175 2.91 -7.20 -21.29
CA VAL A 175 2.53 -6.85 -22.68
C VAL A 175 3.73 -6.31 -23.46
N ALA A 176 4.57 -5.50 -22.84
CA ALA A 176 5.80 -4.97 -23.45
C ALA A 176 6.92 -6.04 -23.61
N GLY A 177 6.72 -7.27 -23.10
CA GLY A 177 7.70 -8.36 -23.17
C GLY A 177 8.92 -8.18 -22.24
N ASN A 178 8.85 -7.25 -21.28
CA ASN A 178 9.89 -7.07 -20.26
C ASN A 178 9.78 -8.10 -19.14
N ILE A 179 8.58 -8.61 -18.92
CA ILE A 179 8.30 -9.77 -18.07
C ILE A 179 7.86 -10.90 -19.02
N SER A 180 8.64 -11.96 -19.11
CA SER A 180 8.35 -13.08 -20.02
C SER A 180 9.01 -14.39 -19.54
N LYS A 181 8.50 -15.53 -20.00
CA LYS A 181 9.11 -16.84 -19.76
C LYS A 181 10.56 -16.90 -20.28
N THR A 182 10.81 -16.28 -21.42
CA THR A 182 12.14 -16.23 -22.04
C THR A 182 13.16 -15.52 -21.16
N LYS A 183 12.74 -14.46 -20.46
CA LYS A 183 13.59 -13.73 -19.51
C LYS A 183 13.69 -14.42 -18.15
N GLY A 184 12.89 -15.46 -17.89
CA GLY A 184 12.90 -16.25 -16.66
C GLY A 184 12.31 -15.53 -15.44
N ASN A 185 11.50 -14.49 -15.67
CA ASN A 185 10.83 -13.72 -14.62
C ASN A 185 9.29 -13.85 -14.64
N LEU A 186 8.74 -14.71 -15.52
CA LEU A 186 7.32 -15.03 -15.62
C LEU A 186 7.10 -16.54 -15.49
N PHE A 187 6.19 -16.92 -14.63
CA PHE A 187 5.62 -18.25 -14.50
C PHE A 187 4.11 -18.20 -14.82
N GLU A 188 3.60 -19.18 -15.52
CA GLU A 188 2.17 -19.32 -15.78
C GLU A 188 1.68 -20.61 -15.14
N PHE A 189 0.71 -20.50 -14.26
CA PHE A 189 0.08 -21.65 -13.62
C PHE A 189 -0.69 -22.45 -14.66
N SER A 190 -0.48 -23.76 -14.67
CA SER A 190 -1.16 -24.68 -15.58
C SER A 190 -2.63 -24.87 -15.23
N GLU A 191 -2.94 -24.79 -13.93
CA GLU A 191 -4.26 -25.01 -13.36
C GLU A 191 -4.64 -23.86 -12.42
N ALA A 192 -5.92 -23.72 -12.14
CA ALA A 192 -6.40 -22.81 -11.11
C ALA A 192 -5.97 -23.34 -9.73
N ILE A 193 -5.58 -22.44 -8.84
CA ILE A 193 -5.23 -22.80 -7.47
C ILE A 193 -6.51 -23.06 -6.68
N ASP A 194 -6.57 -24.20 -6.01
CA ASP A 194 -7.66 -24.61 -5.14
C ASP A 194 -7.13 -25.18 -3.81
N ARG A 195 -8.05 -25.66 -2.96
CA ARG A 195 -7.75 -26.22 -1.63
C ARG A 195 -7.04 -27.58 -1.67
N THR A 196 -6.82 -28.16 -2.83
CA THR A 196 -6.20 -29.50 -3.00
C THR A 196 -4.83 -29.43 -3.65
N ASN A 197 -4.51 -28.32 -4.36
CA ASN A 197 -3.28 -28.18 -5.12
C ASN A 197 -2.44 -26.94 -4.71
N ALA A 198 -2.94 -26.12 -3.76
CA ALA A 198 -2.30 -24.85 -3.43
C ALA A 198 -0.86 -25.01 -2.95
N VAL A 199 -0.55 -26.00 -2.14
CA VAL A 199 0.81 -26.27 -1.64
C VAL A 199 1.77 -26.58 -2.78
N ASP A 200 1.39 -27.47 -3.69
CA ASP A 200 2.24 -27.89 -4.80
C ASP A 200 2.41 -26.75 -5.82
N SER A 201 1.33 -26.08 -6.16
CA SER A 201 1.34 -24.96 -7.10
C SER A 201 2.24 -23.81 -6.63
N LEU A 202 2.16 -23.41 -5.35
CA LEU A 202 3.03 -22.36 -4.81
C LEU A 202 4.48 -22.83 -4.65
N LYS A 203 4.74 -24.09 -4.35
CA LYS A 203 6.09 -24.66 -4.34
C LYS A 203 6.68 -24.69 -5.76
N GLU A 204 5.93 -25.13 -6.76
CA GLU A 204 6.38 -25.15 -8.15
C GLU A 204 6.73 -23.72 -8.62
N PHE A 205 5.86 -22.76 -8.32
CA PHE A 205 6.11 -21.35 -8.59
C PHE A 205 7.41 -20.86 -7.94
N TYR A 206 7.65 -21.18 -6.67
CA TYR A 206 8.89 -20.81 -5.99
C TYR A 206 10.12 -21.51 -6.56
N VAL A 207 10.00 -22.79 -6.92
CA VAL A 207 11.10 -23.57 -7.51
C VAL A 207 11.48 -23.02 -8.88
N SER A 208 10.54 -22.53 -9.68
CA SER A 208 10.79 -21.90 -10.99
C SER A 208 11.57 -20.58 -10.90
N ALA A 209 11.56 -19.93 -9.73
CA ALA A 209 12.27 -18.68 -9.50
C ALA A 209 13.81 -18.85 -9.59
N ASN A 210 14.50 -17.77 -9.94
CA ASN A 210 15.95 -17.75 -10.05
C ASN A 210 16.66 -18.14 -8.74
N LYS A 211 17.79 -18.83 -8.82
CA LYS A 211 18.60 -19.25 -7.67
C LYS A 211 19.01 -18.09 -6.74
N HIS A 212 19.33 -16.93 -7.32
CA HIS A 212 19.72 -15.75 -6.55
C HIS A 212 18.53 -15.19 -5.75
N LEU A 213 17.33 -15.15 -6.36
CA LEU A 213 16.11 -14.71 -5.67
C LEU A 213 15.76 -15.65 -4.50
N LYS A 214 15.91 -16.97 -4.69
CA LYS A 214 15.74 -17.98 -3.62
C LYS A 214 16.79 -17.89 -2.52
N GLY A 215 17.94 -17.29 -2.80
CA GLY A 215 19.06 -17.12 -1.86
C GLY A 215 18.84 -16.01 -0.83
N ILE A 216 17.97 -15.05 -1.09
CA ILE A 216 17.73 -13.85 -0.28
C ILE A 216 16.35 -13.88 0.39
N PRO A 217 16.15 -13.16 1.51
CA PRO A 217 14.82 -12.98 2.08
C PRO A 217 13.88 -12.28 1.12
N THR A 218 12.74 -12.91 0.85
CA THR A 218 11.72 -12.43 -0.09
C THR A 218 10.33 -12.50 0.51
N PHE A 219 9.42 -11.74 -0.07
CA PHE A 219 7.99 -11.82 0.21
C PHE A 219 7.26 -12.40 -1.00
N MET A 220 6.30 -13.25 -0.72
CA MET A 220 5.33 -13.73 -1.72
C MET A 220 4.03 -12.95 -1.52
N TYR A 221 3.77 -12.02 -2.43
CA TYR A 221 2.57 -11.20 -2.44
C TYR A 221 1.45 -11.95 -3.13
N LEU A 222 0.37 -12.20 -2.41
CA LEU A 222 -0.73 -13.02 -2.89
C LEU A 222 -2.08 -12.59 -2.28
N ASP A 223 -3.15 -13.02 -2.93
CA ASP A 223 -4.51 -12.88 -2.44
C ASP A 223 -4.69 -13.65 -1.11
N PRO A 224 -5.32 -13.06 -0.09
CA PRO A 224 -5.65 -13.75 1.17
C PRO A 224 -6.41 -15.06 0.98
N GLU A 225 -7.26 -15.18 -0.05
CA GLU A 225 -7.99 -16.41 -0.35
C GLU A 225 -7.04 -17.53 -0.79
N ILE A 226 -6.03 -17.21 -1.61
CA ILE A 226 -5.00 -18.19 -2.02
C ILE A 226 -4.18 -18.64 -0.81
N TYR A 227 -3.86 -17.71 0.09
CA TYR A 227 -3.18 -18.05 1.34
C TYR A 227 -4.03 -18.98 2.20
N ARG A 228 -5.34 -18.74 2.31
CA ARG A 228 -6.25 -19.62 3.02
C ARG A 228 -6.31 -21.01 2.38
N MET A 229 -6.41 -21.09 1.04
CA MET A 229 -6.35 -22.35 0.31
C MET A 229 -5.06 -23.13 0.59
N TYR A 230 -3.93 -22.42 0.68
CA TYR A 230 -2.63 -23.02 1.05
C TYR A 230 -2.67 -23.62 2.47
N LEU A 231 -3.24 -22.90 3.44
CA LEU A 231 -3.36 -23.41 4.82
C LEU A 231 -4.28 -24.64 4.87
N ASP A 232 -5.42 -24.60 4.19
CA ASP A 232 -6.37 -25.70 4.13
C ASP A 232 -5.72 -26.97 3.50
N ASP A 233 -5.03 -26.83 2.38
CA ASP A 233 -4.31 -27.93 1.70
C ASP A 233 -3.18 -28.48 2.59
N HIS A 234 -2.41 -27.59 3.21
CA HIS A 234 -1.35 -27.99 4.13
C HIS A 234 -1.88 -28.76 5.34
N GLN A 235 -3.01 -28.32 5.89
CA GLN A 235 -3.68 -29.02 6.99
C GLN A 235 -4.21 -30.39 6.58
N ALA A 236 -4.85 -30.47 5.41
CA ALA A 236 -5.38 -31.74 4.88
C ALA A 236 -4.28 -32.80 4.68
N ARG A 237 -3.09 -32.39 4.24
CA ARG A 237 -1.96 -33.29 4.01
C ARG A 237 -1.25 -33.75 5.30
N ASN A 238 -1.12 -32.85 6.25
CA ASN A 238 -0.35 -33.12 7.47
C ASN A 238 -1.20 -33.58 8.67
N GLY A 239 -2.51 -33.68 8.54
CA GLY A 239 -3.44 -34.28 9.50
C GLY A 239 -3.72 -33.49 10.78
N SER A 240 -2.96 -32.44 11.10
CA SER A 240 -3.25 -31.52 12.23
C SER A 240 -2.44 -30.24 12.14
N LEU A 241 -3.05 -29.13 12.56
CA LEU A 241 -2.29 -27.92 12.92
C LEU A 241 -1.57 -28.19 14.25
N PRO A 242 -0.29 -27.93 14.40
CA PRO A 242 0.40 -28.08 15.67
C PRO A 242 -0.20 -27.10 16.68
N TYR A 243 -0.78 -27.63 17.76
CA TYR A 243 -1.49 -26.90 18.81
C TYR A 243 -0.63 -25.93 19.63
N ASN A 244 0.68 -25.85 19.38
CA ASN A 244 1.62 -25.18 20.30
C ASN A 244 2.56 -24.14 19.64
N THR A 245 2.36 -23.79 18.40
CA THR A 245 3.14 -22.74 17.73
C THR A 245 2.20 -21.86 16.95
N ASN A 246 2.59 -20.61 16.73
CA ASN A 246 1.85 -19.65 15.92
C ASN A 246 1.17 -20.35 14.74
N TYR A 247 -0.13 -20.38 14.75
CA TYR A 247 -0.99 -21.16 13.84
C TYR A 247 -0.87 -20.74 12.37
N GLU A 248 -0.23 -19.62 12.12
CA GLU A 248 0.00 -19.11 10.78
C GLU A 248 1.36 -19.56 10.30
N LYS A 249 1.39 -20.31 9.20
CA LYS A 249 2.63 -20.64 8.51
C LYS A 249 3.09 -19.44 7.71
N LEU A 250 3.85 -18.58 8.33
CA LEU A 250 4.31 -17.31 7.75
C LEU A 250 5.26 -17.50 6.56
N THR A 251 5.88 -18.68 6.41
CA THR A 251 6.86 -18.94 5.35
C THR A 251 6.46 -20.13 4.49
N LEU A 252 6.77 -20.07 3.21
CA LEU A 252 6.54 -21.15 2.26
C LEU A 252 7.37 -22.38 2.66
N GLU A 253 6.74 -23.54 2.67
CA GLU A 253 7.42 -24.81 2.91
C GLU A 253 8.45 -25.12 1.82
N GLY A 254 9.65 -25.54 2.23
CA GLY A 254 10.76 -25.77 1.30
C GLY A 254 11.60 -24.53 0.96
N SER A 255 11.23 -23.35 1.48
CA SER A 255 11.99 -22.11 1.27
C SER A 255 13.11 -21.88 2.30
N ASN A 256 13.31 -22.78 3.26
CA ASN A 256 14.21 -22.59 4.41
C ASN A 256 13.95 -21.27 5.18
N GLY A 257 12.69 -20.84 5.27
CA GLY A 257 12.29 -19.60 5.95
C GLY A 257 12.61 -18.32 5.17
N LYS A 258 13.08 -18.41 3.92
CA LYS A 258 13.46 -17.22 3.14
C LYS A 258 12.31 -16.58 2.39
N CYS A 259 11.25 -17.32 2.07
CA CYS A 259 10.07 -16.79 1.40
C CYS A 259 8.92 -16.64 2.39
N THR A 260 8.62 -15.42 2.79
CA THR A 260 7.53 -15.09 3.72
C THR A 260 6.27 -14.74 2.94
N PHE A 261 5.14 -15.29 3.36
CA PHE A 261 3.85 -14.90 2.77
C PHE A 261 3.47 -13.47 3.16
N ALA A 262 2.97 -12.74 2.21
CA ALA A 262 2.38 -11.41 2.37
C ALA A 262 0.95 -11.42 1.81
N PRO A 263 0.00 -12.02 2.54
CA PRO A 263 -1.41 -11.96 2.17
C PRO A 263 -1.91 -10.54 2.44
N LEU A 264 -2.26 -9.81 1.38
CA LEU A 264 -2.72 -8.43 1.46
C LEU A 264 -4.17 -8.33 1.01
N SER A 265 -5.02 -7.68 1.82
CA SER A 265 -6.45 -7.52 1.52
C SER A 265 -6.69 -6.82 0.18
N ASN A 266 -5.81 -5.88 -0.16
CA ASN A 266 -5.85 -5.12 -1.41
C ASN A 266 -5.31 -5.88 -2.64
N LEU A 267 -4.86 -7.12 -2.49
CA LEU A 267 -4.57 -8.07 -3.58
C LEU A 267 -5.73 -9.03 -3.86
N ALA A 268 -6.86 -8.87 -3.18
CA ALA A 268 -8.03 -9.69 -3.44
C ALA A 268 -8.46 -9.60 -4.91
N GLY A 269 -8.61 -10.75 -5.56
CA GLY A 269 -8.93 -10.82 -7.00
C GLY A 269 -7.77 -10.47 -7.94
N SER A 270 -6.54 -10.29 -7.44
CA SER A 270 -5.37 -10.13 -8.30
C SER A 270 -5.10 -11.41 -9.10
N GLY A 271 -5.03 -11.29 -10.41
CA GLY A 271 -4.70 -12.40 -11.31
C GLY A 271 -3.21 -12.81 -11.30
N THR A 272 -2.41 -12.27 -10.37
CA THR A 272 -0.96 -12.52 -10.32
C THR A 272 -0.44 -12.70 -8.90
N ILE A 273 0.52 -13.61 -8.72
CA ILE A 273 1.31 -13.79 -7.50
C ILE A 273 2.71 -13.26 -7.78
N LYS A 274 3.34 -12.59 -6.83
CA LYS A 274 4.66 -11.97 -7.01
C LYS A 274 5.61 -12.44 -5.93
N ILE A 275 6.86 -12.75 -6.31
CA ILE A 275 7.96 -12.96 -5.37
C ILE A 275 8.98 -11.85 -5.57
N SER A 276 9.24 -11.09 -4.52
CA SER A 276 10.20 -9.99 -4.56
C SER A 276 10.69 -9.60 -3.18
N THR A 277 11.68 -8.71 -3.14
CA THR A 277 12.12 -8.08 -1.91
C THR A 277 11.27 -6.83 -1.60
N LYS A 278 11.17 -6.44 -0.34
CA LYS A 278 10.46 -5.22 0.10
C LYS A 278 10.89 -3.98 -0.69
N ASN A 279 12.20 -3.85 -0.95
CA ASN A 279 12.77 -2.67 -1.59
C ASN A 279 12.51 -2.58 -3.11
N ASN A 280 11.83 -3.56 -3.68
CA ASN A 280 11.52 -3.56 -5.10
C ASN A 280 10.21 -2.85 -5.44
N PHE A 281 9.25 -2.82 -4.53
CA PHE A 281 8.01 -2.07 -4.69
C PHE A 281 8.14 -0.71 -4.01
N LEU A 282 8.07 0.37 -4.81
CA LEU A 282 8.29 1.74 -4.35
C LEU A 282 7.00 2.55 -4.45
N LEU A 283 6.59 3.13 -3.33
CA LEU A 283 5.52 4.12 -3.27
C LEU A 283 6.14 5.49 -3.06
N GLY A 284 6.02 6.38 -4.05
CA GLY A 284 6.50 7.76 -3.99
C GLY A 284 5.44 8.69 -3.42
N THR A 285 5.87 9.63 -2.58
CA THR A 285 5.03 10.68 -2.04
C THR A 285 5.86 11.91 -1.68
N ASP A 286 5.25 13.09 -1.67
CA ASP A 286 5.88 14.33 -1.20
C ASP A 286 5.33 14.77 0.16
N ILE A 287 5.68 14.03 1.22
CA ILE A 287 5.29 14.38 2.59
C ILE A 287 6.02 15.61 3.11
N ASN A 288 7.18 15.92 2.55
CA ASN A 288 8.05 16.97 3.06
C ASN A 288 7.58 18.39 2.68
N ASN A 289 6.67 18.52 1.72
CA ASN A 289 6.16 19.81 1.24
C ASN A 289 4.76 20.10 1.80
N GLN A 290 4.68 20.30 3.10
CA GLN A 290 3.44 20.23 3.88
C GLN A 290 2.64 21.53 3.97
N GLU A 291 3.15 22.66 3.46
CA GLU A 291 2.62 23.99 3.82
C GLU A 291 1.21 24.33 3.30
N SER A 292 0.61 23.51 2.44
CA SER A 292 -0.71 23.84 1.90
C SER A 292 -1.63 22.66 1.54
N GLN A 293 -1.32 21.47 2.02
CA GLN A 293 -1.98 20.24 1.53
C GLN A 293 -3.28 19.88 2.24
N ALA A 294 -3.53 20.37 3.44
CA ALA A 294 -4.79 20.17 4.14
C ALA A 294 -5.32 21.52 4.67
N ARG A 295 -6.51 21.90 4.25
CA ARG A 295 -7.15 23.16 4.63
C ARG A 295 -8.65 22.96 4.81
N VAL A 296 -9.25 23.79 5.67
CA VAL A 296 -10.69 23.94 5.79
C VAL A 296 -11.06 25.38 5.47
N LYS A 297 -12.12 25.55 4.71
CA LYS A 297 -12.70 26.87 4.41
C LYS A 297 -14.21 26.79 4.50
N GLU A 298 -14.83 27.86 4.96
CA GLU A 298 -16.27 28.04 4.82
C GLU A 298 -16.58 28.43 3.37
N TYR A 299 -17.45 27.67 2.74
CA TYR A 299 -17.88 27.92 1.34
C TYR A 299 -19.24 28.62 1.27
N LYS A 300 -20.15 28.23 2.17
CA LYS A 300 -21.48 28.81 2.35
C LYS A 300 -21.79 28.87 3.84
N PRO A 301 -22.74 29.69 4.30
CA PRO A 301 -23.16 29.64 5.68
C PRO A 301 -23.43 28.20 6.13
N TRP A 302 -22.73 27.74 7.17
CA TRP A 302 -22.82 26.40 7.77
C TRP A 302 -22.30 25.23 6.93
N VAL A 303 -21.74 25.48 5.73
CA VAL A 303 -21.10 24.44 4.90
C VAL A 303 -19.59 24.67 4.87
N PHE A 304 -18.85 23.71 5.40
CA PHE A 304 -17.41 23.73 5.43
C PHE A 304 -16.85 22.81 4.35
N THR A 305 -15.79 23.26 3.70
CA THR A 305 -15.10 22.49 2.68
C THR A 305 -13.74 22.08 3.21
N PHE A 306 -13.51 20.79 3.32
CA PHE A 306 -12.20 20.20 3.55
C PHE A 306 -11.47 20.03 2.21
N LEU A 307 -10.33 20.67 2.11
CA LEU A 307 -9.43 20.60 0.95
C LEU A 307 -8.20 19.80 1.31
N PHE A 308 -7.95 18.74 0.59
CA PHE A 308 -6.75 17.93 0.73
C PHE A 308 -6.06 17.78 -0.62
N ALA A 309 -4.75 17.94 -0.66
CA ALA A 309 -3.93 17.67 -1.83
C ALA A 309 -2.75 16.81 -1.43
N GLY A 310 -2.50 15.75 -2.19
CA GLY A 310 -1.39 14.84 -1.98
C GLY A 310 -0.76 14.43 -3.30
N VAL A 311 0.47 13.96 -3.24
CA VAL A 311 1.23 13.50 -4.42
C VAL A 311 1.60 12.05 -4.20
N TYR A 312 1.17 11.17 -5.12
CA TYR A 312 1.37 9.73 -5.00
C TYR A 312 1.76 9.11 -6.35
N GLY A 313 2.53 8.03 -6.28
CA GLY A 313 2.88 7.24 -7.45
C GLY A 313 3.53 5.93 -7.03
N ALA A 314 3.40 4.91 -7.86
CA ALA A 314 3.96 3.60 -7.62
C ALA A 314 4.95 3.22 -8.73
N GLN A 315 5.97 2.43 -8.41
CA GLN A 315 6.89 1.86 -9.40
C GLN A 315 7.56 0.60 -8.87
N VAL A 316 7.82 -0.34 -9.77
CA VAL A 316 8.68 -1.50 -9.50
C VAL A 316 10.11 -1.11 -9.86
N ARG A 317 11.04 -1.21 -8.90
CA ARG A 317 12.42 -0.76 -9.05
C ARG A 317 13.19 -1.54 -10.10
N THR A 318 13.07 -2.88 -10.10
CA THR A 318 13.72 -3.76 -11.07
C THR A 318 12.84 -4.93 -11.45
N LEU A 319 12.93 -5.36 -12.73
CA LEU A 319 12.26 -6.53 -13.28
C LEU A 319 13.23 -7.70 -13.50
N SER A 320 14.48 -7.56 -13.01
CA SER A 320 15.49 -8.62 -13.13
C SER A 320 15.00 -9.90 -12.45
N LYS A 321 15.19 -11.05 -13.13
CA LYS A 321 14.87 -12.38 -12.58
C LYS A 321 15.53 -12.68 -11.23
N GLU A 322 16.60 -11.96 -10.90
CA GLU A 322 17.33 -12.11 -9.64
C GLU A 322 16.63 -11.42 -8.46
N ARG A 323 15.72 -10.51 -8.74
CA ARG A 323 15.02 -9.69 -7.73
C ARG A 323 13.51 -9.76 -7.83
N PHE A 324 12.98 -10.26 -8.95
CA PHE A 324 11.57 -10.22 -9.27
C PHE A 324 11.10 -11.45 -10.04
N HIS A 325 10.00 -12.05 -9.60
CA HIS A 325 9.39 -13.19 -10.27
C HIS A 325 7.87 -13.08 -10.13
N VAL A 326 7.14 -13.27 -11.23
CA VAL A 326 5.69 -13.15 -11.31
C VAL A 326 5.08 -14.45 -11.76
N GLY A 327 4.05 -14.90 -11.06
CA GLY A 327 3.16 -15.98 -11.47
C GLY A 327 1.84 -15.42 -11.96
N LYS A 328 1.47 -15.73 -13.20
CA LYS A 328 0.16 -15.41 -13.75
C LYS A 328 -0.80 -16.57 -13.47
N LEU A 329 -1.86 -16.27 -12.73
CA LEU A 329 -2.90 -17.24 -12.41
C LEU A 329 -3.71 -17.60 -13.65
N LYS A 330 -4.11 -18.85 -13.74
CA LYS A 330 -5.11 -19.26 -14.71
C LYS A 330 -6.47 -18.81 -14.20
N SER A 331 -7.18 -18.01 -14.98
CA SER A 331 -8.55 -17.65 -14.66
C SER A 331 -9.38 -18.92 -14.51
N SER A 332 -10.03 -19.09 -13.35
CA SER A 332 -11.14 -20.06 -13.26
C SER A 332 -12.22 -19.57 -14.20
N LEU A 333 -12.48 -20.34 -15.25
CA LEU A 333 -13.58 -20.13 -16.18
C LEU A 333 -14.93 -20.14 -15.46
#